data_92e041c7b0e86381b719245e1db27bbd
#
_entry.id   92e041c7b0e86381b719245e1db27bbd
#
_cell.length_a   1.000
_cell.length_b   1.000
_cell.length_c   1.000
_cell.angle_alpha   90.00
_cell.angle_beta   90.00
_cell.angle_gamma   90.00
#
_symmetry.space_group_name_H-M   'P 1'
#
loop_
_entity.id
_entity.type
_entity.pdbx_description
1 polymer ?
#
loop_
_entity_poly.entity_id
_entity_poly.type
_entity_poly.pdbx_seq_one_letter_code
_entity_poly.pdbx_strand_id
1 'polypeptide(L)'
;MSDTIQLQVVTYADTALEAGIKDLYIPAYLGEAGILENHKPYISLLQSGEVAYTDVMDRKHYLYIREGFIEVLDNKVSIICDAVEKGEELDREEIEAQLKTLGARIKSSLKGDISPEELDEALVEYREYEKKQKIIKKLNK
;
A
#
# COMPACT_ATOMS: atom_id res chain seq x y z
N MET A 1 22.75 20.00 -6.78
CA MET A 1 22.70 18.58 -6.84
C MET A 1 21.64 17.99 -5.93
N SER A 2 20.80 17.20 -6.47
CA SER A 2 19.68 16.69 -5.71
C SER A 2 20.01 15.36 -5.04
N ASP A 3 19.80 15.27 -3.75
CA ASP A 3 19.88 14.01 -3.02
C ASP A 3 18.50 13.42 -2.90
N THR A 4 17.61 13.75 -3.83
CA THR A 4 16.23 13.33 -3.76
C THR A 4 15.84 12.46 -4.93
N ILE A 5 14.86 11.63 -4.66
CA ILE A 5 14.18 10.80 -5.65
C ILE A 5 12.88 11.52 -5.97
N GLN A 6 12.49 11.52 -7.25
CA GLN A 6 11.18 12.06 -7.65
C GLN A 6 10.20 10.89 -7.69
N LEU A 7 9.24 10.91 -6.79
CA LEU A 7 8.22 9.88 -6.71
C LEU A 7 6.93 10.36 -7.37
N GLN A 8 6.34 9.49 -8.19
CA GLN A 8 5.04 9.70 -8.77
C GLN A 8 4.21 8.45 -8.57
N VAL A 9 3.01 8.61 -8.02
CA VAL A 9 2.06 7.51 -7.88
C VAL A 9 0.85 7.81 -8.74
N VAL A 10 0.54 6.90 -9.64
CA VAL A 10 -0.48 7.09 -10.67
C VAL A 10 -1.50 5.96 -10.61
N THR A 11 -2.76 6.32 -10.79
CA THR A 11 -3.84 5.36 -10.97
C THR A 11 -4.46 5.59 -12.35
N TYR A 12 -5.45 4.80 -12.70
CA TYR A 12 -6.16 5.00 -13.97
C TYR A 12 -6.82 6.37 -14.07
N ALA A 13 -7.23 6.93 -12.94
CA ALA A 13 -7.96 8.18 -12.94
C ALA A 13 -7.05 9.40 -13.12
N ASP A 14 -5.92 9.42 -12.42
CA ASP A 14 -5.04 10.58 -12.42
C ASP A 14 -3.72 10.30 -11.70
N THR A 15 -2.92 11.36 -11.58
CA THR A 15 -1.72 11.33 -10.76
C THR A 15 -2.15 11.60 -9.31
N ALA A 16 -2.05 10.59 -8.47
CA ALA A 16 -2.49 10.69 -7.09
C ALA A 16 -1.49 11.43 -6.20
N LEU A 17 -0.20 11.35 -6.51
CA LEU A 17 0.85 11.91 -5.68
C LEU A 17 2.09 12.20 -6.49
N GLU A 18 2.72 13.34 -6.20
CA GLU A 18 4.07 13.64 -6.69
C GLU A 18 4.83 14.24 -5.52
N ALA A 19 6.04 13.77 -5.29
CA ALA A 19 6.84 14.24 -4.16
C ALA A 19 8.32 14.01 -4.38
N GLY A 20 9.13 14.94 -3.84
CA GLY A 20 10.55 14.69 -3.69
C GLY A 20 10.77 13.91 -2.40
N ILE A 21 11.49 12.82 -2.46
CA ILE A 21 11.65 11.93 -1.32
C ILE A 21 13.10 11.52 -1.13
N LYS A 22 13.42 11.04 0.08
CA LYS A 22 14.77 10.57 0.40
C LYS A 22 14.88 9.06 0.30
N ASP A 23 13.81 8.35 0.66
CA ASP A 23 13.79 6.90 0.59
C ASP A 23 12.37 6.42 0.36
N LEU A 24 12.26 5.17 -0.06
CA LEU A 24 10.98 4.55 -0.37
C LEU A 24 11.04 3.07 -0.06
N TYR A 25 9.99 2.55 0.58
CA TYR A 25 9.86 1.12 0.85
C TYR A 25 8.54 0.64 0.25
N ILE A 26 8.62 -0.46 -0.48
CA ILE A 26 7.50 -0.94 -1.30
C ILE A 26 7.25 -2.43 -1.07
N PRO A 27 6.00 -2.86 -1.26
CA PRO A 27 5.66 -4.29 -1.16
C PRO A 27 5.88 -4.96 -2.53
N ALA A 28 7.14 -5.20 -2.87
CA ALA A 28 7.47 -5.86 -4.13
C ALA A 28 6.97 -7.30 -4.11
N TYR A 29 6.80 -7.87 -5.29
CA TYR A 29 6.20 -9.21 -5.42
C TYR A 29 6.94 -10.28 -4.60
N LEU A 30 8.25 -10.22 -4.57
CA LEU A 30 9.07 -11.20 -3.84
C LEU A 30 9.40 -10.76 -2.41
N GLY A 31 8.84 -9.67 -1.94
CA GLY A 31 9.09 -9.18 -0.59
C GLY A 31 9.33 -7.68 -0.57
N GLU A 32 9.48 -7.11 0.61
CA GLU A 32 9.70 -5.69 0.75
C GLU A 32 11.02 -5.28 0.12
N ALA A 33 11.03 -4.16 -0.59
CA ALA A 33 12.23 -3.61 -1.19
C ALA A 33 12.38 -2.15 -0.84
N GLY A 34 13.63 -1.72 -0.63
CA GLY A 34 13.94 -0.32 -0.35
C GLY A 34 14.60 0.34 -1.54
N ILE A 35 14.17 1.55 -1.85
CA ILE A 35 14.72 2.35 -2.94
C ILE A 35 15.37 3.58 -2.34
N LEU A 36 16.66 3.71 -2.55
CA LEU A 36 17.43 4.86 -2.10
C LEU A 36 17.93 5.63 -3.31
N GLU A 37 18.48 6.79 -3.05
CA GLU A 37 19.08 7.61 -4.09
C GLU A 37 20.08 6.81 -4.91
N ASN A 38 20.09 7.03 -6.21
CA ASN A 38 20.98 6.34 -7.15
C ASN A 38 20.76 4.84 -7.26
N HIS A 39 19.56 4.38 -6.91
CA HIS A 39 19.22 2.99 -7.08
C HIS A 39 19.32 2.58 -8.55
N LYS A 40 19.78 1.37 -8.79
CA LYS A 40 19.87 0.83 -10.13
C LYS A 40 18.50 0.82 -10.80
N PRO A 41 18.47 0.85 -12.14
CA PRO A 41 17.20 0.66 -12.84
C PRO A 41 16.50 -0.59 -12.34
N TYR A 42 15.21 -0.47 -12.09
CA TYR A 42 14.46 -1.54 -11.42
C TYR A 42 13.01 -1.50 -11.86
N ILE A 43 12.45 -2.65 -12.17
CA ILE A 43 11.04 -2.81 -12.47
C ILE A 43 10.56 -4.03 -11.71
N SER A 44 9.42 -3.90 -11.05
CA SER A 44 8.83 -5.02 -10.30
C SER A 44 7.33 -4.88 -10.21
N LEU A 45 6.67 -6.01 -10.12
CA LEU A 45 5.27 -6.04 -9.73
C LEU A 45 5.17 -5.74 -8.25
N LEU A 46 4.09 -5.10 -7.86
CA LEU A 46 3.81 -4.76 -6.46
C LEU A 46 2.58 -5.50 -5.98
N GLN A 47 2.66 -5.99 -4.76
CA GLN A 47 1.50 -6.55 -4.09
C GLN A 47 0.71 -5.41 -3.47
N SER A 48 -0.58 -5.64 -3.22
CA SER A 48 -1.35 -4.71 -2.42
C SER A 48 -0.71 -4.59 -1.05
N GLY A 49 -0.53 -3.39 -0.55
CA GLY A 49 0.07 -3.22 0.75
C GLY A 49 0.56 -1.81 1.01
N GLU A 50 1.42 -1.72 2.01
CA GLU A 50 1.94 -0.45 2.48
C GLU A 50 3.13 0.02 1.63
N VAL A 51 3.07 1.29 1.25
CA VAL A 51 4.21 2.01 0.69
C VAL A 51 4.59 3.07 1.71
N ALA A 52 5.86 3.13 2.08
CA ALA A 52 6.33 4.12 3.05
C ALA A 52 7.45 4.94 2.41
N TYR A 53 7.43 6.25 2.65
CA TYR A 53 8.52 7.09 2.16
C TYR A 53 8.82 8.21 3.15
N THR A 54 10.03 8.74 3.05
CA THR A 54 10.47 9.89 3.84
C THR A 54 10.61 11.06 2.88
N ASP A 55 9.94 12.17 3.18
CA ASP A 55 10.02 13.36 2.33
C ASP A 55 11.29 14.16 2.62
N VAL A 56 11.47 15.25 1.87
CA VAL A 56 12.69 16.07 1.99
C VAL A 56 12.80 16.79 3.33
N MET A 57 11.70 16.85 4.08
CA MET A 57 11.68 17.45 5.42
C MET A 57 11.83 16.40 6.53
N ASP A 58 12.25 15.19 6.16
CA ASP A 58 12.41 14.06 7.07
C ASP A 58 11.12 13.57 7.72
N ARG A 59 9.98 13.82 7.10
CA ARG A 59 8.69 13.34 7.57
C ARG A 59 8.37 12.02 6.90
N LYS A 60 7.87 11.08 7.67
CA LYS A 60 7.45 9.78 7.14
C LYS A 60 6.01 9.81 6.69
N HIS A 61 5.76 9.18 5.55
CA HIS A 61 4.43 9.08 4.97
C HIS A 61 4.13 7.63 4.65
N TYR A 62 2.86 7.26 4.76
CA TYR A 62 2.40 5.90 4.48
C TYR A 62 1.23 5.96 3.51
N LEU A 63 1.26 5.05 2.55
CA LEU A 63 0.17 4.87 1.60
C LEU A 63 -0.24 3.41 1.62
N TYR A 64 -1.52 3.15 1.35
CA TYR A 64 -1.96 1.81 1.00
C TYR A 64 -2.20 1.80 -0.50
N ILE A 65 -1.59 0.86 -1.22
CA ILE A 65 -1.82 0.70 -2.65
C ILE A 65 -2.47 -0.65 -2.91
N ARG A 66 -3.27 -0.70 -3.98
CA ARG A 66 -3.81 -1.95 -4.47
C ARG A 66 -3.07 -2.30 -5.74
N GLU A 67 -2.46 -3.47 -5.75
CA GLU A 67 -1.70 -4.03 -6.86
C GLU A 67 -1.19 -3.04 -7.91
N GLY A 68 0.00 -3.28 -8.41
CA GLY A 68 0.54 -2.40 -9.42
C GLY A 68 1.95 -2.81 -9.80
N PHE A 69 2.68 -1.85 -10.29
CA PHE A 69 4.09 -2.07 -10.57
C PHE A 69 4.87 -0.78 -10.36
N ILE A 70 6.18 -0.93 -10.24
CA ILE A 70 7.08 0.17 -10.01
C ILE A 70 8.18 0.18 -11.07
N GLU A 71 8.55 1.37 -11.51
CA GLU A 71 9.70 1.58 -12.37
C GLU A 71 10.62 2.59 -11.69
N VAL A 72 11.91 2.25 -11.58
CA VAL A 72 12.93 3.12 -11.02
C VAL A 72 13.98 3.36 -12.09
N LEU A 73 14.24 4.62 -12.41
CA LEU A 73 15.24 4.99 -13.41
C LEU A 73 15.72 6.40 -13.13
N ASP A 74 17.05 6.56 -12.98
CA ASP A 74 17.69 7.87 -12.84
C ASP A 74 17.06 8.75 -11.76
N ASN A 75 16.87 8.19 -10.57
CA ASN A 75 16.26 8.87 -9.41
C ASN A 75 14.83 9.32 -9.64
N LYS A 76 14.15 8.68 -10.59
CA LYS A 76 12.72 8.87 -10.80
C LYS A 76 12.03 7.55 -10.53
N VAL A 77 10.99 7.60 -9.72
CA VAL A 77 10.22 6.42 -9.37
C VAL A 77 8.77 6.63 -9.77
N SER A 78 8.24 5.72 -10.56
CA SER A 78 6.83 5.72 -10.94
C SER A 78 6.18 4.47 -10.40
N ILE A 79 5.14 4.66 -9.61
CA ILE A 79 4.29 3.57 -9.14
C ILE A 79 2.95 3.72 -9.87
N ILE A 80 2.53 2.66 -10.56
CA ILE A 80 1.24 2.64 -11.24
C ILE A 80 0.43 1.55 -10.56
N CYS A 81 -0.73 1.91 -10.03
CA CYS A 81 -1.54 0.98 -9.24
C CYS A 81 -3.02 1.17 -9.48
N ASP A 82 -3.81 0.18 -9.06
CA ASP A 82 -5.27 0.23 -9.24
C ASP A 82 -5.92 1.27 -8.35
N ALA A 83 -5.38 1.46 -7.15
CA ALA A 83 -5.93 2.42 -6.21
C ALA A 83 -4.86 2.78 -5.18
N VAL A 84 -4.98 3.97 -4.62
CA VAL A 84 -4.08 4.43 -3.56
C VAL A 84 -4.89 5.20 -2.53
N GLU A 85 -4.58 4.96 -1.26
CA GLU A 85 -5.17 5.71 -0.14
C GLU A 85 -4.02 6.22 0.72
N LYS A 86 -4.03 7.50 1.03
CA LYS A 86 -3.01 8.06 1.92
C LYS A 86 -3.31 7.64 3.34
N GLY A 87 -2.26 7.39 4.12
CA GLY A 87 -2.44 6.93 5.49
C GLY A 87 -3.36 7.82 6.31
N GLU A 88 -3.20 9.15 6.18
CA GLU A 88 -4.04 10.10 6.93
C GLU A 88 -5.50 10.09 6.50
N GLU A 89 -5.83 9.51 5.35
CA GLU A 89 -7.19 9.40 4.86
C GLU A 89 -7.89 8.12 5.34
N LEU A 90 -7.13 7.20 5.94
CA LEU A 90 -7.70 5.94 6.43
C LEU A 90 -8.55 6.19 7.67
N ASP A 91 -9.73 5.58 7.72
CA ASP A 91 -10.68 5.72 8.81
C ASP A 91 -10.59 4.52 9.74
N ARG A 92 -10.08 4.74 10.95
CA ARG A 92 -9.90 3.67 11.93
C ARG A 92 -11.21 2.95 12.25
N GLU A 93 -12.28 3.71 12.48
CA GLU A 93 -13.55 3.13 12.87
C GLU A 93 -14.11 2.24 11.76
N GLU A 94 -14.03 2.72 10.52
CA GLU A 94 -14.47 1.92 9.38
C GLU A 94 -13.67 0.65 9.25
N ILE A 95 -12.34 0.74 9.39
CA ILE A 95 -11.47 -0.42 9.26
C ILE A 95 -11.78 -1.45 10.34
N GLU A 96 -11.96 -1.02 11.58
CA GLU A 96 -12.29 -1.92 12.67
C GLU A 96 -13.65 -2.59 12.45
N ALA A 97 -14.62 -1.82 11.96
CA ALA A 97 -15.96 -2.35 11.67
C ALA A 97 -15.90 -3.42 10.56
N GLN A 98 -15.14 -3.14 9.51
CA GLN A 98 -15.00 -4.08 8.40
C GLN A 98 -14.27 -5.35 8.83
N LEU A 99 -13.24 -5.23 9.64
CA LEU A 99 -12.54 -6.41 10.15
C LEU A 99 -13.46 -7.29 10.97
N LYS A 100 -14.31 -6.67 11.79
CA LYS A 100 -15.26 -7.40 12.61
C LYS A 100 -16.29 -8.14 11.74
N THR A 101 -16.86 -7.43 10.77
CA THR A 101 -17.85 -8.00 9.87
C THR A 101 -17.28 -9.14 9.03
N LEU A 102 -16.11 -8.91 8.42
CA LEU A 102 -15.48 -9.93 7.60
C LEU A 102 -15.01 -11.12 8.42
N GLY A 103 -14.52 -10.86 9.64
CA GLY A 103 -14.11 -11.93 10.53
C GLY A 103 -15.28 -12.84 10.88
N ALA A 104 -16.47 -12.27 11.10
CA ALA A 104 -17.66 -13.04 11.38
C ALA A 104 -18.07 -13.89 10.18
N ARG A 105 -17.98 -13.34 8.96
CA ARG A 105 -18.29 -14.09 7.74
C ARG A 105 -17.33 -15.25 7.54
N ILE A 106 -16.06 -15.03 7.81
CA ILE A 106 -15.05 -16.09 7.69
C ILE A 106 -15.34 -17.21 8.68
N LYS A 107 -15.72 -16.87 9.91
CA LYS A 107 -16.10 -17.87 10.91
C LYS A 107 -17.34 -18.66 10.48
N SER A 108 -18.28 -18.00 9.81
CA SER A 108 -19.49 -18.67 9.33
C SER A 108 -19.17 -19.73 8.29
N SER A 109 -18.05 -19.63 7.60
CA SER A 109 -17.65 -20.63 6.62
C SER A 109 -17.43 -21.99 7.25
N LEU A 110 -17.06 -22.01 8.53
CA LEU A 110 -16.86 -23.26 9.26
C LEU A 110 -18.18 -24.01 9.47
N LYS A 111 -19.30 -23.31 9.38
CA LYS A 111 -20.64 -23.88 9.52
C LYS A 111 -21.28 -24.17 8.17
N GLY A 112 -20.59 -23.84 7.07
CA GLY A 112 -21.11 -24.04 5.74
C GLY A 112 -22.13 -22.99 5.29
N ASP A 113 -22.16 -21.85 5.96
CA ASP A 113 -23.15 -20.80 5.69
C ASP A 113 -22.83 -19.93 4.48
N ILE A 114 -21.61 -20.01 3.94
CA ILE A 114 -21.21 -19.22 2.78
C ILE A 114 -20.52 -20.11 1.76
N SER A 115 -20.54 -19.69 0.50
CA SER A 115 -19.92 -20.45 -0.59
C SER A 115 -18.40 -20.28 -0.56
N PRO A 116 -17.66 -21.20 -1.22
CA PRO A 116 -16.20 -21.04 -1.34
C PRO A 116 -15.80 -19.72 -1.98
N GLU A 117 -16.56 -19.23 -2.96
CA GLU A 117 -16.27 -17.95 -3.61
C GLU A 117 -16.43 -16.80 -2.64
N GLU A 118 -17.49 -16.83 -1.84
CA GLU A 118 -17.70 -15.79 -0.83
C GLU A 118 -16.60 -15.81 0.23
N LEU A 119 -16.13 -17.00 0.58
CA LEU A 119 -15.02 -17.12 1.54
C LEU A 119 -13.75 -16.50 0.97
N ASP A 120 -13.44 -16.80 -0.28
CA ASP A 120 -12.23 -16.24 -0.92
C ASP A 120 -12.29 -14.72 -0.96
N GLU A 121 -13.45 -14.15 -1.33
CA GLU A 121 -13.62 -12.70 -1.36
C GLU A 121 -13.44 -12.09 0.03
N ALA A 122 -14.02 -12.72 1.04
CA ALA A 122 -13.93 -12.23 2.41
C ALA A 122 -12.49 -12.26 2.91
N LEU A 123 -11.74 -13.31 2.58
CA LEU A 123 -10.34 -13.43 2.98
C LEU A 123 -9.48 -12.35 2.33
N VAL A 124 -9.69 -12.07 1.05
CA VAL A 124 -8.94 -11.02 0.34
C VAL A 124 -9.19 -9.67 0.98
N GLU A 125 -10.47 -9.33 1.20
CA GLU A 125 -10.81 -8.05 1.82
C GLU A 125 -10.29 -7.95 3.26
N TYR A 126 -10.38 -9.04 4.02
CA TYR A 126 -9.89 -9.05 5.39
C TYR A 126 -8.41 -8.71 5.45
N ARG A 127 -7.62 -9.31 4.55
CA ARG A 127 -6.19 -9.03 4.49
C ARG A 127 -5.89 -7.58 4.12
N GLU A 128 -6.69 -7.00 3.23
CA GLU A 128 -6.52 -5.60 2.87
C GLU A 128 -6.74 -4.71 4.09
N TYR A 129 -7.81 -4.95 4.84
CA TYR A 129 -8.09 -4.16 6.02
C TYR A 129 -7.07 -4.38 7.14
N GLU A 130 -6.53 -5.59 7.26
CA GLU A 130 -5.44 -5.83 8.20
C GLU A 130 -4.22 -4.98 7.88
N LYS A 131 -3.87 -4.87 6.60
CA LYS A 131 -2.75 -4.06 6.16
C LYS A 131 -3.00 -2.59 6.44
N LYS A 132 -4.22 -2.12 6.19
CA LYS A 132 -4.60 -0.74 6.49
C LYS A 132 -4.54 -0.47 7.99
N GLN A 133 -4.96 -1.43 8.81
CA GLN A 133 -4.89 -1.30 10.25
C GLN A 133 -3.45 -1.13 10.74
N LYS A 134 -2.52 -1.85 10.14
CA LYS A 134 -1.10 -1.70 10.49
C LYS A 134 -0.60 -0.29 10.19
N ILE A 135 -1.05 0.30 9.09
CA ILE A 135 -0.69 1.67 8.76
C ILE A 135 -1.21 2.63 9.81
N ILE A 136 -2.47 2.47 10.20
CA ILE A 136 -3.08 3.33 11.22
C ILE A 136 -2.33 3.25 12.53
N LYS A 137 -1.91 2.05 12.94
CA LYS A 137 -1.14 1.88 14.17
C LYS A 137 0.17 2.64 14.11
N LYS A 138 0.83 2.67 12.96
CA LYS A 138 2.07 3.42 12.78
C LYS A 138 1.85 4.92 12.88
N LEU A 139 0.72 5.40 12.38
CA LEU A 139 0.41 6.83 12.40
C LEU A 139 -0.03 7.32 13.77
N ASN A 140 -0.79 6.51 14.49
CA ASN A 140 -1.34 6.90 15.79
C ASN A 140 -0.44 6.58 16.96
N LYS A 141 0.53 5.73 16.73
CA LYS A 141 1.54 5.36 17.74
C LYS A 141 0.93 4.66 18.93
#